data_07601f69eeed61aa022bce02a9ec3927
#
_entry.id   07601f69eeed61aa022bce02a9ec3927
#
_cell.length_a   1.000
_cell.length_b   1.000
_cell.length_c   1.000
_cell.angle_alpha   90.00
_cell.angle_beta   90.00
_cell.angle_gamma   90.00
#
_symmetry.space_group_name_H-M   'P 1'
#
loop_
_entity.id
_entity.type
_entity.pdbx_description
1 polymer ?
#
loop_
_entity_poly.entity_id
_entity_poly.type
_entity_poly.pdbx_seq_one_letter_code
_entity_poly.pdbx_strand_id
1 'polypeptide(L)'
;RRSSDLYSIPNTKKLTLSTTFRCAKNIVKHAQKYTPELKAMDNAIDGVVREGSVINEAENGDFVLCRTTMPLVKLFFHFLLKEKKAIIRGSEIGLSLIDMTTDVENIDNLKQIWEEKLNTYKLSLLANGVINPEEDSDYASLEDKVLTLLFIARLSKNIEDLRLKIQSIFSDEIEGIILSTVHKAKGLEADRVFIVRPDLLPMTKNIRSQWEKQQEINLTYVAITRARKELVYDNKWTDED
;
A
#
# COMPACT_ATOMS: atom_id res chain seq x y z
N ARG A 1 -22.73 4.46 -4.95
CA ARG A 1 -23.19 5.13 -6.21
C ARG A 1 -21.98 5.27 -7.10
N ARG A 2 -22.05 4.79 -8.34
CA ARG A 2 -20.95 4.90 -9.31
C ARG A 2 -20.87 6.34 -9.81
N SER A 3 -19.68 6.88 -10.04
CA SER A 3 -19.49 8.25 -10.57
C SER A 3 -20.16 8.45 -11.94
N SER A 4 -20.35 7.35 -12.69
CA SER A 4 -21.11 7.35 -13.96
C SER A 4 -22.55 7.84 -13.81
N ASP A 5 -23.17 7.66 -12.65
CA ASP A 5 -24.57 8.03 -12.42
C ASP A 5 -24.76 9.55 -12.38
N LEU A 6 -23.71 10.31 -12.03
CA LEU A 6 -23.74 11.77 -11.99
C LEU A 6 -23.74 12.40 -13.38
N TYR A 7 -23.13 11.75 -14.37
CA TYR A 7 -23.07 12.26 -15.74
C TYR A 7 -24.38 12.07 -16.52
N SER A 8 -25.27 11.22 -16.02
CA SER A 8 -26.60 11.01 -16.59
C SER A 8 -27.62 12.07 -16.16
N ILE A 9 -27.28 12.95 -15.21
CA ILE A 9 -28.17 14.02 -14.74
C ILE A 9 -28.20 15.13 -15.79
N PRO A 10 -29.37 15.53 -16.32
CA PRO A 10 -29.49 16.63 -17.27
C PRO A 10 -28.85 17.91 -16.73
N ASN A 11 -28.18 18.66 -17.60
CA ASN A 11 -27.52 19.94 -17.30
C ASN A 11 -26.29 19.84 -16.36
N THR A 12 -25.72 18.64 -16.14
CA THR A 12 -24.47 18.49 -15.38
C THR A 12 -23.28 19.04 -16.19
N LYS A 13 -22.54 20.00 -15.62
CA LYS A 13 -21.29 20.49 -16.20
C LYS A 13 -20.12 19.73 -15.60
N LYS A 14 -19.28 19.16 -16.46
CA LYS A 14 -18.01 18.54 -16.06
C LYS A 14 -16.94 19.65 -15.95
N LEU A 15 -16.48 19.90 -14.74
CA LEU A 15 -15.33 20.79 -14.49
C LEU A 15 -14.13 19.91 -14.08
N THR A 16 -13.02 20.06 -14.80
CA THR A 16 -11.79 19.33 -14.51
C THR A 16 -10.86 20.21 -13.68
N LEU A 17 -10.48 19.73 -12.48
CA LEU A 17 -9.42 20.33 -11.67
C LEU A 17 -8.08 19.85 -12.20
N SER A 18 -7.49 20.59 -13.12
CA SER A 18 -6.24 20.20 -13.79
C SER A 18 -4.99 20.72 -13.09
N THR A 19 -5.07 21.79 -12.29
CA THR A 19 -3.90 22.37 -11.64
C THR A 19 -3.74 21.85 -10.21
N THR A 20 -2.56 21.32 -9.90
CA THR A 20 -2.18 20.91 -8.54
C THR A 20 -1.33 21.99 -7.87
N PHE A 21 -1.65 22.28 -6.62
CA PHE A 21 -0.91 23.22 -5.75
C PHE A 21 0.08 22.49 -4.84
N ARG A 22 0.10 21.16 -4.91
CA ARG A 22 0.86 20.30 -4.00
C ARG A 22 2.23 19.93 -4.54
N CYS A 23 2.26 19.42 -5.76
CA CYS A 23 3.42 18.71 -6.28
C CYS A 23 4.34 19.63 -7.08
N ALA A 24 5.64 19.43 -6.92
CA ALA A 24 6.68 20.03 -7.73
C ALA A 24 6.55 19.68 -9.22
N LYS A 25 7.10 20.52 -10.12
CA LYS A 25 6.93 20.41 -11.57
C LYS A 25 7.36 19.05 -12.13
N ASN A 26 8.51 18.51 -11.70
CA ASN A 26 9.02 17.23 -12.20
C ASN A 26 8.16 16.04 -11.73
N ILE A 27 7.55 16.12 -10.53
CA ILE A 27 6.61 15.11 -10.05
C ILE A 27 5.32 15.15 -10.87
N VAL A 28 4.81 16.35 -11.18
CA VAL A 28 3.65 16.53 -12.07
C VAL A 28 3.94 15.97 -13.46
N LYS A 29 5.09 16.31 -14.05
CA LYS A 29 5.52 15.78 -15.34
C LYS A 29 5.58 14.25 -15.33
N HIS A 30 6.03 13.65 -14.23
CA HIS A 30 6.06 12.20 -14.08
C HIS A 30 4.64 11.60 -13.97
N ALA A 31 3.72 12.27 -13.23
CA ALA A 31 2.34 11.86 -13.06
C ALA A 31 1.48 12.01 -14.34
N GLN A 32 1.89 12.87 -15.28
CA GLN A 32 1.21 13.09 -16.57
C GLN A 32 1.13 11.81 -17.44
N LYS A 33 1.98 10.81 -17.19
CA LYS A 33 1.85 9.48 -17.82
C LYS A 33 0.50 8.82 -17.54
N TYR A 34 -0.11 9.16 -16.41
CA TYR A 34 -1.39 8.60 -15.93
C TYR A 34 -2.54 9.60 -16.03
N THR A 35 -2.23 10.89 -15.97
CA THR A 35 -3.21 11.99 -16.03
C THR A 35 -2.63 13.14 -16.85
N PRO A 36 -2.71 13.08 -18.20
CA PRO A 36 -2.06 14.06 -19.08
C PRO A 36 -2.48 15.51 -18.88
N GLU A 37 -3.70 15.71 -18.35
CA GLU A 37 -4.28 17.04 -18.12
C GLU A 37 -3.72 17.73 -16.87
N LEU A 38 -3.00 17.01 -15.99
CA LEU A 38 -2.47 17.55 -14.75
C LEU A 38 -1.39 18.60 -15.03
N LYS A 39 -1.47 19.73 -14.35
CA LYS A 39 -0.52 20.85 -14.46
C LYS A 39 -0.01 21.24 -13.08
N ALA A 40 1.26 21.57 -12.96
CA ALA A 40 1.81 22.24 -11.80
C ALA A 40 1.44 23.72 -11.82
N MET A 41 1.48 24.37 -10.65
CA MET A 41 1.46 25.83 -10.61
C MET A 41 2.70 26.40 -11.31
N ASP A 42 2.56 27.58 -11.91
CA ASP A 42 3.66 28.24 -12.62
C ASP A 42 4.86 28.51 -11.70
N ASN A 43 4.60 28.89 -10.44
CA ASN A 43 5.61 29.15 -9.42
C ASN A 43 5.99 27.92 -8.57
N ALA A 44 5.54 26.72 -8.94
CA ALA A 44 5.97 25.51 -8.25
C ALA A 44 7.47 25.27 -8.43
N ILE A 45 8.11 24.72 -7.40
CA ILE A 45 9.53 24.31 -7.48
C ILE A 45 9.70 23.16 -8.48
N ASP A 46 10.92 22.93 -8.95
CA ASP A 46 11.16 21.87 -9.92
C ASP A 46 11.00 20.47 -9.32
N GLY A 47 11.52 20.25 -8.10
CA GLY A 47 11.46 18.95 -7.41
C GLY A 47 12.31 17.87 -8.09
N VAL A 48 12.31 16.65 -7.50
CA VAL A 48 13.14 15.55 -7.96
C VAL A 48 12.34 14.26 -8.08
N VAL A 49 12.57 13.49 -9.15
CA VAL A 49 12.13 12.10 -9.31
C VAL A 49 13.37 11.28 -9.62
N ARG A 50 13.70 10.30 -8.76
CA ARG A 50 14.93 9.51 -8.88
C ARG A 50 14.77 8.09 -8.32
N GLU A 51 15.78 7.28 -8.54
CA GLU A 51 15.99 6.02 -7.82
C GLU A 51 16.78 6.26 -6.54
N GLY A 52 16.58 5.38 -5.53
CA GLY A 52 17.29 5.44 -4.26
C GLY A 52 17.02 4.23 -3.39
N SER A 53 17.60 4.22 -2.19
CA SER A 53 17.45 3.14 -1.22
C SER A 53 16.69 3.62 0.01
N VAL A 54 15.51 3.09 0.22
CA VAL A 54 14.67 3.40 1.39
C VAL A 54 15.38 3.08 2.70
N ILE A 55 16.11 1.95 2.75
CA ILE A 55 16.83 1.49 3.93
C ILE A 55 17.90 2.49 4.38
N ASN A 56 18.60 3.07 3.42
CA ASN A 56 19.74 3.94 3.69
C ASN A 56 19.34 5.41 3.83
N GLU A 57 18.30 5.84 3.13
CA GLU A 57 17.98 7.25 2.96
C GLU A 57 16.74 7.71 3.74
N ALA A 58 15.82 6.80 4.11
CA ALA A 58 14.59 7.21 4.79
C ALA A 58 14.87 7.80 6.18
N GLU A 59 14.22 8.92 6.45
CA GLU A 59 14.35 9.71 7.68
C GLU A 59 12.96 10.07 8.26
N ASN A 60 12.98 10.63 9.46
CA ASN A 60 11.77 11.08 10.13
C ASN A 60 11.00 12.10 9.26
N GLY A 61 9.71 11.87 9.07
CA GLY A 61 8.82 12.69 8.25
C GLY A 61 8.68 12.21 6.79
N ASP A 62 9.47 11.22 6.37
CA ASP A 62 9.31 10.60 5.06
C ASP A 62 8.11 9.64 5.01
N PHE A 63 7.51 9.53 3.82
CA PHE A 63 6.53 8.51 3.52
C PHE A 63 7.15 7.38 2.70
N VAL A 64 6.86 6.16 3.11
CA VAL A 64 7.21 4.95 2.37
C VAL A 64 5.92 4.25 1.94
N LEU A 65 5.70 4.15 0.65
CA LEU A 65 4.48 3.61 0.07
C LEU A 65 4.75 2.28 -0.63
N CYS A 66 3.86 1.31 -0.38
CA CYS A 66 3.81 0.05 -1.10
C CYS A 66 2.37 -0.28 -1.51
N ARG A 67 2.20 -1.15 -2.50
CA ARG A 67 0.89 -1.64 -2.91
C ARG A 67 0.30 -2.61 -1.88
N THR A 68 1.13 -3.41 -1.23
CA THR A 68 0.79 -4.46 -0.26
C THR A 68 1.36 -4.15 1.12
N THR A 69 0.92 -4.89 2.14
CA THR A 69 1.28 -4.64 3.55
C THR A 69 2.57 -5.35 3.94
N MET A 70 2.78 -6.55 3.45
CA MET A 70 3.90 -7.40 3.87
C MET A 70 5.29 -6.73 3.71
N PRO A 71 5.63 -6.09 2.58
CA PRO A 71 6.91 -5.39 2.43
C PRO A 71 7.10 -4.25 3.45
N LEU A 72 6.00 -3.57 3.83
CA LEU A 72 6.04 -2.51 4.83
C LEU A 72 6.35 -3.04 6.23
N VAL A 73 5.82 -4.21 6.58
CA VAL A 73 6.11 -4.84 7.88
C VAL A 73 7.58 -5.24 7.97
N LYS A 74 8.15 -5.80 6.91
CA LYS A 74 9.59 -6.09 6.87
C LYS A 74 10.44 -4.83 7.04
N LEU A 75 10.10 -3.76 6.32
CA LEU A 75 10.77 -2.46 6.46
C LEU A 75 10.63 -1.89 7.87
N PHE A 76 9.46 -2.03 8.51
CA PHE A 76 9.26 -1.61 9.89
C PHE A 76 10.27 -2.27 10.82
N PHE A 77 10.41 -3.61 10.76
CA PHE A 77 11.38 -4.33 11.58
C PHE A 77 12.83 -3.95 11.23
N HIS A 78 13.12 -3.72 9.95
CA HIS A 78 14.44 -3.24 9.53
C HIS A 78 14.77 -1.88 10.16
N PHE A 79 13.84 -0.92 10.16
CA PHE A 79 14.02 0.38 10.80
C PHE A 79 14.13 0.24 12.31
N LEU A 80 13.35 -0.63 12.93
CA LEU A 80 13.44 -0.91 14.36
C LEU A 80 14.82 -1.43 14.76
N LEU A 81 15.40 -2.35 13.98
CA LEU A 81 16.77 -2.84 14.20
C LEU A 81 17.85 -1.75 14.04
N LYS A 82 17.57 -0.73 13.26
CA LYS A 82 18.43 0.46 13.08
C LYS A 82 18.10 1.60 14.05
N GLU A 83 17.30 1.35 15.07
CA GLU A 83 16.87 2.34 16.07
C GLU A 83 16.16 3.57 15.44
N LYS A 84 15.62 3.41 14.23
CA LYS A 84 14.81 4.44 13.58
C LYS A 84 13.34 4.27 13.96
N LYS A 85 12.70 5.37 14.38
CA LYS A 85 11.26 5.37 14.66
C LYS A 85 10.49 5.23 13.36
N ALA A 86 9.68 4.19 13.24
CA ALA A 86 8.80 3.96 12.11
C ALA A 86 7.44 3.47 12.59
N ILE A 87 6.39 3.73 11.82
CA ILE A 87 5.04 3.24 12.08
C ILE A 87 4.42 2.76 10.77
N ILE A 88 3.54 1.77 10.84
CA ILE A 88 2.68 1.39 9.71
C ILE A 88 1.31 2.00 9.93
N ARG A 89 0.90 2.88 9.01
CA ARG A 89 -0.39 3.55 9.09
C ARG A 89 -1.53 2.61 8.72
N GLY A 90 -2.56 2.58 9.56
CA GLY A 90 -3.79 1.80 9.38
C GLY A 90 -4.08 0.92 10.57
N SER A 91 -4.56 1.50 11.68
CA SER A 91 -4.99 0.76 12.88
C SER A 91 -6.02 -0.32 12.56
N GLU A 92 -6.90 -0.12 11.57
CA GLU A 92 -7.86 -1.11 11.11
C GLU A 92 -7.21 -2.34 10.43
N ILE A 93 -6.00 -2.20 9.86
CA ILE A 93 -5.24 -3.36 9.36
C ILE A 93 -4.81 -4.20 10.55
N GLY A 94 -4.26 -3.55 11.58
CA GLY A 94 -3.89 -4.21 12.84
C GLY A 94 -5.07 -4.93 13.48
N LEU A 95 -6.23 -4.28 13.60
CA LEU A 95 -7.46 -4.89 14.10
C LEU A 95 -7.88 -6.11 13.27
N SER A 96 -7.86 -6.00 11.94
CA SER A 96 -8.16 -7.14 11.05
C SER A 96 -7.21 -8.32 11.25
N LEU A 97 -5.92 -8.07 11.49
CA LEU A 97 -4.95 -9.14 11.79
C LEU A 97 -5.19 -9.76 13.17
N ILE A 98 -5.58 -8.96 14.17
CA ILE A 98 -5.95 -9.45 15.51
C ILE A 98 -7.19 -10.32 15.43
N ASP A 99 -8.21 -9.92 14.67
CA ASP A 99 -9.43 -10.72 14.46
C ASP A 99 -9.11 -12.10 13.86
N MET A 100 -8.09 -12.18 13.01
CA MET A 100 -7.61 -13.46 12.46
C MET A 100 -7.01 -14.40 13.52
N THR A 101 -6.73 -13.94 14.73
CA THR A 101 -6.21 -14.74 15.84
C THR A 101 -7.28 -15.15 16.84
N THR A 102 -8.55 -14.75 16.69
CA THR A 102 -9.60 -14.89 17.72
C THR A 102 -9.87 -16.35 18.08
N ASP A 103 -9.92 -17.24 17.08
CA ASP A 103 -10.19 -18.67 17.27
C ASP A 103 -8.93 -19.51 17.35
N VAL A 104 -7.77 -18.91 17.59
CA VAL A 104 -6.48 -19.59 17.64
C VAL A 104 -5.93 -19.58 19.06
N GLU A 105 -5.88 -20.75 19.68
CA GLU A 105 -5.37 -20.91 21.06
C GLU A 105 -3.84 -20.99 21.11
N ASN A 106 -3.22 -21.60 20.08
CA ASN A 106 -1.77 -21.81 20.03
C ASN A 106 -1.17 -21.22 18.75
N ILE A 107 -0.09 -20.46 18.92
CA ILE A 107 0.63 -19.82 17.81
C ILE A 107 1.20 -20.85 16.81
N ASP A 108 1.55 -22.05 17.27
CA ASP A 108 2.08 -23.12 16.43
C ASP A 108 1.06 -23.63 15.41
N ASN A 109 -0.23 -23.55 15.74
CA ASN A 109 -1.31 -23.98 14.87
C ASN A 109 -1.73 -22.88 13.87
N LEU A 110 -1.31 -21.62 14.11
CA LEU A 110 -1.73 -20.48 13.31
C LEU A 110 -1.44 -20.66 11.83
N LYS A 111 -0.24 -21.15 11.51
CA LYS A 111 0.20 -21.38 10.13
C LYS A 111 -0.71 -22.38 9.43
N GLN A 112 -0.91 -23.54 10.04
CA GLN A 112 -1.73 -24.60 9.46
C GLN A 112 -3.17 -24.11 9.22
N ILE A 113 -3.79 -23.47 10.22
CA ILE A 113 -5.16 -22.97 10.13
C ILE A 113 -5.34 -22.01 8.95
N TRP A 114 -4.40 -21.08 8.77
CA TRP A 114 -4.54 -20.08 7.71
C TRP A 114 -4.12 -20.60 6.34
N GLU A 115 -3.17 -21.51 6.25
CA GLU A 115 -2.84 -22.20 4.98
C GLU A 115 -4.03 -23.04 4.50
N GLU A 116 -4.73 -23.75 5.41
CA GLU A 116 -5.94 -24.51 5.08
C GLU A 116 -7.08 -23.58 4.62
N LYS A 117 -7.31 -22.45 5.30
CA LYS A 117 -8.31 -21.45 4.91
C LYS A 117 -8.01 -20.86 3.53
N LEU A 118 -6.77 -20.47 3.26
CA LEU A 118 -6.34 -19.97 1.95
C LEU A 118 -6.56 -21.01 0.85
N ASN A 119 -6.17 -22.27 1.10
CA ASN A 119 -6.36 -23.35 0.14
C ASN A 119 -7.84 -23.62 -0.13
N THR A 120 -8.66 -23.64 0.91
CA THR A 120 -10.11 -23.79 0.79
C THR A 120 -10.72 -22.67 -0.05
N TYR A 121 -10.31 -21.43 0.18
CA TYR A 121 -10.76 -20.29 -0.62
C TYR A 121 -10.31 -20.40 -2.08
N LYS A 122 -9.06 -20.77 -2.32
CA LYS A 122 -8.53 -21.02 -3.65
C LYS A 122 -9.33 -22.08 -4.40
N LEU A 123 -9.63 -23.21 -3.75
CA LEU A 123 -10.44 -24.28 -4.34
C LEU A 123 -11.86 -23.83 -4.65
N SER A 124 -12.45 -22.98 -3.81
CA SER A 124 -13.78 -22.42 -4.07
C SER A 124 -13.80 -21.50 -5.30
N LEU A 125 -12.76 -20.71 -5.51
CA LEU A 125 -12.60 -19.87 -6.71
C LEU A 125 -12.46 -20.72 -7.97
N LEU A 126 -11.67 -21.79 -7.92
CA LEU A 126 -11.53 -22.74 -9.04
C LEU A 126 -12.88 -23.42 -9.38
N ALA A 127 -13.63 -23.85 -8.36
CA ALA A 127 -14.95 -24.46 -8.54
C ALA A 127 -15.95 -23.48 -9.16
N ASN A 128 -15.81 -22.18 -8.92
CA ASN A 128 -16.60 -21.11 -9.51
C ASN A 128 -16.08 -20.63 -10.89
N GLY A 129 -15.14 -21.37 -11.50
CA GLY A 129 -14.64 -21.10 -12.84
C GLY A 129 -13.56 -20.02 -12.93
N VAL A 130 -12.97 -19.64 -11.79
CA VAL A 130 -11.80 -18.74 -11.78
C VAL A 130 -10.56 -19.53 -12.16
N ILE A 131 -9.96 -19.22 -13.32
CA ILE A 131 -8.82 -19.98 -13.86
C ILE A 131 -7.56 -19.77 -13.00
N ASN A 132 -7.30 -18.53 -12.58
CA ASN A 132 -6.14 -18.15 -11.78
C ASN A 132 -6.61 -17.50 -10.48
N PRO A 133 -6.83 -18.27 -9.40
CA PRO A 133 -7.29 -17.72 -8.12
C PRO A 133 -6.34 -16.70 -7.49
N GLU A 134 -5.03 -16.84 -7.70
CA GLU A 134 -4.02 -15.90 -7.22
C GLU A 134 -4.17 -14.50 -7.84
N GLU A 135 -4.92 -14.41 -8.92
CA GLU A 135 -5.23 -13.18 -9.62
C GLU A 135 -6.53 -12.52 -9.13
N ASP A 136 -7.26 -13.20 -8.27
CA ASP A 136 -8.43 -12.62 -7.64
C ASP A 136 -8.02 -11.58 -6.59
N SER A 137 -8.62 -10.39 -6.63
CA SER A 137 -8.24 -9.27 -5.75
C SER A 137 -8.48 -9.58 -4.27
N ASP A 138 -9.53 -10.33 -3.96
CA ASP A 138 -9.89 -10.67 -2.59
C ASP A 138 -8.98 -11.77 -2.06
N TYR A 139 -8.62 -12.74 -2.92
CA TYR A 139 -7.63 -13.76 -2.60
C TYR A 139 -6.26 -13.14 -2.33
N ALA A 140 -5.76 -12.28 -3.23
CA ALA A 140 -4.48 -11.60 -3.07
C ALA A 140 -4.44 -10.72 -1.80
N SER A 141 -5.57 -10.07 -1.46
CA SER A 141 -5.69 -9.30 -0.23
C SER A 141 -5.67 -10.18 1.03
N LEU A 142 -6.32 -11.34 1.00
CA LEU A 142 -6.29 -12.28 2.11
C LEU A 142 -4.90 -12.90 2.26
N GLU A 143 -4.26 -13.27 1.16
CA GLU A 143 -2.90 -13.82 1.15
C GLU A 143 -1.88 -12.84 1.75
N ASP A 144 -1.92 -11.55 1.37
CA ASP A 144 -1.06 -10.50 1.96
C ASP A 144 -1.26 -10.40 3.49
N LYS A 145 -2.52 -10.47 3.96
CA LYS A 145 -2.81 -10.48 5.40
C LYS A 145 -2.26 -11.72 6.10
N VAL A 146 -2.44 -12.90 5.52
CA VAL A 146 -1.94 -14.16 6.09
C VAL A 146 -0.42 -14.14 6.16
N LEU A 147 0.26 -13.75 5.09
CA LEU A 147 1.72 -13.62 5.06
C LEU A 147 2.22 -12.63 6.12
N THR A 148 1.55 -11.47 6.23
CA THR A 148 1.84 -10.46 7.25
C THR A 148 1.70 -11.03 8.67
N LEU A 149 0.57 -11.69 8.95
CA LEU A 149 0.30 -12.30 10.25
C LEU A 149 1.33 -13.37 10.61
N LEU A 150 1.62 -14.26 9.67
CA LEU A 150 2.60 -15.34 9.88
C LEU A 150 4.03 -14.81 10.06
N PHE A 151 4.38 -13.72 9.39
CA PHE A 151 5.68 -13.08 9.58
C PHE A 151 5.81 -12.53 11.01
N ILE A 152 4.82 -11.79 11.51
CA ILE A 152 4.85 -11.26 12.88
C ILE A 152 4.78 -12.40 13.91
N ALA A 153 4.03 -13.46 13.63
CA ALA A 153 3.92 -14.63 14.50
C ALA A 153 5.27 -15.34 14.73
N ARG A 154 6.12 -15.44 13.71
CA ARG A 154 7.48 -16.00 13.85
C ARG A 154 8.37 -15.22 14.84
N LEU A 155 8.07 -13.96 15.06
CA LEU A 155 8.76 -13.07 15.98
C LEU A 155 8.09 -12.99 17.35
N SER A 156 7.02 -13.78 17.56
CA SER A 156 6.17 -13.74 18.76
C SER A 156 6.26 -15.04 19.56
N LYS A 157 6.18 -14.92 20.88
CA LYS A 157 6.30 -16.06 21.80
C LYS A 157 5.00 -16.86 21.94
N ASN A 158 3.87 -16.18 21.83
CA ASN A 158 2.53 -16.73 21.96
C ASN A 158 1.51 -15.78 21.32
N ILE A 159 0.23 -16.16 21.30
CA ILE A 159 -0.85 -15.37 20.68
C ILE A 159 -1.00 -13.97 21.33
N GLU A 160 -0.83 -13.85 22.63
CA GLU A 160 -0.94 -12.56 23.34
C GLU A 160 0.19 -11.61 22.93
N ASP A 161 1.44 -12.11 22.90
CA ASP A 161 2.60 -11.36 22.42
C ASP A 161 2.44 -10.95 20.94
N LEU A 162 1.87 -11.83 20.12
CA LEU A 162 1.53 -11.53 18.72
C LEU A 162 0.55 -10.35 18.62
N ARG A 163 -0.55 -10.37 19.39
CA ARG A 163 -1.54 -9.28 19.41
C ARG A 163 -0.94 -7.96 19.85
N LEU A 164 -0.14 -7.98 20.92
CA LEU A 164 0.56 -6.78 21.40
C LEU A 164 1.52 -6.21 20.34
N LYS A 165 2.28 -7.07 19.67
CA LYS A 165 3.15 -6.63 18.56
C LYS A 165 2.36 -6.02 17.41
N ILE A 166 1.28 -6.66 16.98
CA ILE A 166 0.42 -6.11 15.93
C ILE A 166 -0.08 -4.71 16.33
N GLN A 167 -0.56 -4.52 17.56
CA GLN A 167 -1.00 -3.22 18.05
C GLN A 167 0.10 -2.17 18.05
N SER A 168 1.34 -2.55 18.36
CA SER A 168 2.48 -1.63 18.38
C SER A 168 2.99 -1.25 17.00
N ILE A 169 2.81 -2.11 16.00
CA ILE A 169 3.26 -1.90 14.62
C ILE A 169 2.30 -0.98 13.85
N PHE A 170 0.99 -1.22 14.02
CA PHE A 170 -0.05 -0.52 13.28
C PHE A 170 -0.65 0.61 14.12
N SER A 171 -0.41 1.84 13.72
CA SER A 171 -0.88 3.04 14.41
C SER A 171 -1.32 4.10 13.40
N ASP A 172 -2.15 5.03 13.83
CA ASP A 172 -2.51 6.21 13.05
C ASP A 172 -1.75 7.47 13.49
N GLU A 173 -0.75 7.32 14.35
CA GLU A 173 0.18 8.39 14.69
C GLU A 173 0.97 8.86 13.46
N ILE A 174 1.43 10.11 13.49
CA ILE A 174 2.20 10.73 12.40
C ILE A 174 3.57 11.15 12.96
N GLU A 175 4.34 10.17 13.41
CA GLU A 175 5.67 10.43 13.96
C GLU A 175 6.65 9.35 13.51
N GLY A 176 7.83 9.76 13.09
CA GLY A 176 8.83 8.84 12.55
C GLY A 176 8.76 8.72 11.01
N ILE A 177 9.26 7.61 10.50
CA ILE A 177 9.08 7.20 9.10
C ILE A 177 7.69 6.58 8.98
N ILE A 178 6.88 7.11 8.08
CA ILE A 178 5.49 6.66 7.92
C ILE A 178 5.41 5.66 6.78
N LEU A 179 5.18 4.40 7.12
CA LEU A 179 4.93 3.32 6.18
C LEU A 179 3.43 3.22 5.91
N SER A 180 3.00 3.14 4.66
CA SER A 180 1.57 3.07 4.33
C SER A 180 1.32 2.32 3.04
N THR A 181 0.22 1.60 2.96
CA THR A 181 -0.25 1.17 1.65
C THR A 181 -0.77 2.38 0.86
N VAL A 182 -0.66 2.31 -0.47
CA VAL A 182 -1.14 3.41 -1.34
C VAL A 182 -2.61 3.73 -1.09
N HIS A 183 -3.44 2.72 -0.77
CA HIS A 183 -4.86 2.92 -0.45
C HIS A 183 -5.07 3.80 0.79
N LYS A 184 -4.26 3.61 1.82
CA LYS A 184 -4.32 4.35 3.08
C LYS A 184 -3.62 5.71 3.03
N ALA A 185 -2.75 5.91 2.04
CA ALA A 185 -2.07 7.18 1.82
C ALA A 185 -2.97 8.26 1.20
N LYS A 186 -4.22 7.92 0.81
CA LYS A 186 -5.14 8.91 0.25
C LYS A 186 -5.44 10.01 1.26
N GLY A 187 -5.23 11.27 0.86
CA GLY A 187 -5.40 12.45 1.74
C GLY A 187 -4.12 12.89 2.47
N LEU A 188 -3.08 12.06 2.48
CA LEU A 188 -1.78 12.38 3.08
C LEU A 188 -0.79 12.90 2.03
N GLU A 189 0.28 13.52 2.50
CA GLU A 189 1.37 14.02 1.67
C GLU A 189 2.64 14.21 2.51
N ALA A 190 3.81 14.10 1.88
CA ALA A 190 5.10 14.39 2.50
C ALA A 190 6.01 15.13 1.52
N ASP A 191 7.04 15.78 2.04
CA ASP A 191 8.04 16.42 1.19
C ASP A 191 8.78 15.38 0.36
N ARG A 192 9.18 14.25 0.98
CA ARG A 192 9.82 13.13 0.30
C ARG A 192 8.98 11.85 0.47
N VAL A 193 8.79 11.15 -0.63
CA VAL A 193 8.04 9.89 -0.69
C VAL A 193 8.88 8.83 -1.39
N PHE A 194 9.01 7.67 -0.73
CA PHE A 194 9.58 6.47 -1.33
C PHE A 194 8.47 5.56 -1.82
N ILE A 195 8.60 5.04 -3.03
CA ILE A 195 7.77 3.93 -3.53
C ILE A 195 8.66 2.69 -3.54
N VAL A 196 8.33 1.74 -2.68
CA VAL A 196 9.01 0.44 -2.62
C VAL A 196 8.21 -0.61 -3.37
N ARG A 197 8.88 -1.60 -3.97
CA ARG A 197 8.26 -2.59 -4.85
C ARG A 197 7.40 -1.91 -5.93
N PRO A 198 7.98 -0.99 -6.72
CA PRO A 198 7.25 -0.31 -7.80
C PRO A 198 6.75 -1.28 -8.88
N ASP A 199 7.30 -2.49 -8.95
CA ASP A 199 6.81 -3.60 -9.78
C ASP A 199 5.37 -4.03 -9.44
N LEU A 200 4.91 -3.76 -8.22
CA LEU A 200 3.52 -3.99 -7.79
C LEU A 200 2.58 -2.81 -8.12
N LEU A 201 3.06 -1.74 -8.76
CA LEU A 201 2.27 -0.56 -9.09
C LEU A 201 2.45 -0.12 -10.56
N PRO A 202 1.40 -0.22 -11.38
CA PRO A 202 0.07 -0.79 -11.12
C PRO A 202 0.11 -2.33 -11.08
N MET A 203 -0.66 -2.93 -10.20
CA MET A 203 -0.82 -4.40 -10.16
C MET A 203 -1.76 -4.83 -11.29
N THR A 204 -1.23 -4.92 -12.52
CA THR A 204 -2.04 -5.15 -13.73
C THR A 204 -2.10 -6.61 -14.17
N LYS A 205 -1.29 -7.49 -13.60
CA LYS A 205 -1.17 -8.88 -14.06
C LYS A 205 -2.49 -9.67 -14.00
N ASN A 206 -3.47 -9.20 -13.19
CA ASN A 206 -4.60 -10.00 -12.74
C ASN A 206 -5.94 -9.28 -12.88
N ILE A 207 -6.00 -8.28 -13.75
CA ILE A 207 -7.18 -7.42 -13.89
C ILE A 207 -8.14 -8.00 -14.93
N ARG A 208 -9.35 -8.32 -14.48
CA ARG A 208 -10.42 -8.89 -15.32
C ARG A 208 -11.25 -7.83 -16.02
N SER A 209 -11.31 -6.62 -15.48
CA SER A 209 -12.16 -5.56 -16.01
C SER A 209 -11.38 -4.28 -16.31
N GLN A 210 -11.84 -3.56 -17.31
CA GLN A 210 -11.33 -2.22 -17.62
C GLN A 210 -11.41 -1.27 -16.41
N TRP A 211 -12.43 -1.46 -15.57
CA TRP A 211 -12.63 -0.64 -14.37
C TRP A 211 -11.54 -0.89 -13.31
N GLU A 212 -11.23 -2.16 -13.03
CA GLU A 212 -10.12 -2.52 -12.11
C GLU A 212 -8.79 -2.00 -12.61
N LYS A 213 -8.51 -2.13 -13.90
CA LYS A 213 -7.33 -1.56 -14.52
C LYS A 213 -7.23 -0.05 -14.28
N GLN A 214 -8.34 0.66 -14.44
CA GLN A 214 -8.38 2.09 -14.18
C GLN A 214 -8.15 2.41 -12.71
N GLN A 215 -8.64 1.57 -11.78
CA GLN A 215 -8.37 1.75 -10.34
C GLN A 215 -6.88 1.61 -10.01
N GLU A 216 -6.20 0.61 -10.55
CA GLU A 216 -4.76 0.44 -10.34
C GLU A 216 -3.92 1.60 -10.93
N ILE A 217 -4.32 2.09 -12.11
CA ILE A 217 -3.72 3.30 -12.69
C ILE A 217 -3.96 4.51 -11.77
N ASN A 218 -5.16 4.66 -11.24
CA ASN A 218 -5.50 5.73 -10.31
C ASN A 218 -4.69 5.61 -9.00
N LEU A 219 -4.45 4.40 -8.50
CA LEU A 219 -3.61 4.17 -7.33
C LEU A 219 -2.15 4.58 -7.59
N THR A 220 -1.63 4.26 -8.77
CA THR A 220 -0.26 4.68 -9.15
C THR A 220 -0.17 6.21 -9.19
N TYR A 221 -1.17 6.87 -9.77
CA TYR A 221 -1.27 8.33 -9.74
C TYR A 221 -1.34 8.89 -8.31
N VAL A 222 -2.15 8.25 -7.44
CA VAL A 222 -2.22 8.64 -6.03
C VAL A 222 -0.87 8.51 -5.36
N ALA A 223 -0.14 7.41 -5.53
CA ALA A 223 1.17 7.19 -4.93
C ALA A 223 2.16 8.30 -5.32
N ILE A 224 2.27 8.59 -6.62
CA ILE A 224 3.16 9.62 -7.16
C ILE A 224 2.83 11.00 -6.57
N THR A 225 1.55 11.35 -6.53
CA THR A 225 1.10 12.68 -6.09
C THR A 225 1.05 12.84 -4.56
N ARG A 226 1.55 11.87 -3.79
CA ARG A 226 1.80 12.07 -2.34
C ARG A 226 3.07 12.86 -2.09
N ALA A 227 4.01 12.84 -3.02
CA ALA A 227 5.25 13.59 -2.92
C ALA A 227 5.02 15.09 -3.25
N ARG A 228 5.53 15.95 -2.38
CA ARG A 228 5.52 17.41 -2.63
C ARG A 228 6.77 17.87 -3.37
N LYS A 229 7.94 17.39 -2.97
CA LYS A 229 9.26 17.87 -3.45
C LYS A 229 10.10 16.75 -4.09
N GLU A 230 10.07 15.55 -3.50
CA GLU A 230 10.94 14.47 -3.92
C GLU A 230 10.20 13.13 -3.95
N LEU A 231 10.31 12.43 -5.08
CA LEU A 231 9.81 11.08 -5.28
C LEU A 231 10.97 10.14 -5.56
N VAL A 232 11.11 9.11 -4.73
CA VAL A 232 12.19 8.13 -4.81
C VAL A 232 11.61 6.75 -5.08
N TYR A 233 12.10 6.06 -6.10
CA TYR A 233 11.78 4.67 -6.38
C TYR A 233 12.86 3.76 -5.83
N ASP A 234 12.50 2.82 -4.96
CA ASP A 234 13.41 1.75 -4.53
C ASP A 234 13.09 0.47 -5.31
N ASN A 235 13.83 0.28 -6.41
CA ASN A 235 13.73 -0.89 -7.27
C ASN A 235 14.54 -2.08 -6.75
N LYS A 236 15.37 -1.87 -5.70
CA LYS A 236 16.28 -2.89 -5.17
C LYS A 236 15.72 -3.59 -3.97
N TRP A 237 14.81 -2.95 -3.25
CA TRP A 237 14.14 -3.58 -2.12
C TRP A 237 13.31 -4.76 -2.59
N THR A 238 13.61 -5.96 -2.10
CA THR A 238 12.90 -7.20 -2.41
C THR A 238 12.32 -7.82 -1.14
N ASP A 239 11.40 -8.76 -1.28
CA ASP A 239 10.82 -9.47 -0.13
C ASP A 239 11.82 -10.49 0.50
N GLU A 240 13.01 -10.61 -0.06
CA GLU A 240 14.08 -11.46 0.46
C GLU A 240 15.01 -10.71 1.43
N ASP A 241 14.99 -9.39 1.41
CA ASP A 241 15.69 -8.52 2.35
C ASP A 241 14.91 -8.41 3.68
#